data_b641b4860d497205c991554d4a199035
#
_entry.id   b641b4860d497205c991554d4a199035
#
_cell.length_a   1.000
_cell.length_b   1.000
_cell.length_c   1.000
_cell.angle_alpha   90.00
_cell.angle_beta   90.00
_cell.angle_gamma   90.00
#
_symmetry.space_group_name_H-M   'P 1'
#
loop_
_entity.id
_entity.type
_entity.pdbx_description
1 polymer ?
#
loop_
_entity_poly.entity_id
_entity_poly.type
_entity_poly.pdbx_seq_one_letter_code
_entity_poly.pdbx_strand_id
1 'polypeptide(L)'
;MSGKLIIKDNFNAYDFAIEDLKNGSIDDDYMDDIASKTCVYIQYTSDKEKYYIGESDRYLIRGSKKSRFYEHLQEGASAAGNITHNMFDRVLIIISRFLKGNGKILETQLLKYIDTEFKVIDNRILVNERINQMHAEGLCPKIEGSLFPELWSLLKEMGFVKNDMKDVEKNPIKYYSPFGKSFDSIQEKSINILVDIGQSESNDSRFLIKGEPGTGKTFIVATAAIELIRLGKKIAIIVNQTSMSKIYTDLFKLTPKSKKPFIGSLATFKNHLQDNKIVLSEFSMIIVDEAHRLKQPQGKHNYFRSTYVLDRNDMEKTELDIIENFRLNIVLMYDEFQLIRDSDIDIQRFKNRVINYETIELKIQYRIISNSNIQSENYTNGLRNILQLENVGFDKSIFSTGYTFNIVNSLSELVDYIKQKTNASNNNARLLSGFYKQWISNGTDSFDWEEASYGVNLKWNTPNDKLGKKNWLTYTTEKELQFKEVGSIHIAQGMDLDYAGVIIGKDLDIIKNDEGEETLVVNRANYFDTNGIPINGTDENNKRLTEYIKKVYYILLTRGIHGTAVFFENPKVREYFLKKIK
;
A
#
# COMPACT_ATOMS: atom_id res chain seq x y z
N MET A 1 -4.95 22.84 39.98
CA MET A 1 -5.28 23.60 38.76
C MET A 1 -5.77 22.60 37.74
N SER A 2 -7.04 22.69 37.39
CA SER A 2 -7.68 21.74 36.49
C SER A 2 -7.47 22.14 35.01
N GLY A 3 -6.39 21.68 34.41
CA GLY A 3 -6.13 21.87 33.00
C GLY A 3 -4.86 22.66 32.70
N LYS A 4 -4.26 22.36 31.55
CA LYS A 4 -3.06 23.04 31.01
C LYS A 4 -3.41 23.65 29.65
N LEU A 5 -3.32 24.97 29.54
CA LEU A 5 -3.39 25.68 28.27
C LEU A 5 -2.01 25.71 27.61
N ILE A 6 -1.97 25.37 26.33
CA ILE A 6 -0.78 25.44 25.47
C ILE A 6 -1.15 26.31 24.27
N ILE A 7 -0.46 27.44 24.14
CA ILE A 7 -0.68 28.40 23.05
C ILE A 7 0.41 28.19 21.99
N LYS A 8 0.00 28.02 20.76
CA LYS A 8 0.85 27.93 19.57
C LYS A 8 0.37 28.94 18.52
N ASP A 9 1.15 29.20 17.49
CA ASP A 9 0.84 30.23 16.47
C ASP A 9 -0.45 29.92 15.70
N ASN A 10 -0.73 28.65 15.45
CA ASN A 10 -1.85 28.21 14.62
C ASN A 10 -3.03 27.63 15.41
N PHE A 11 -2.87 27.34 16.70
CA PHE A 11 -3.91 26.73 17.54
C PHE A 11 -3.68 26.94 19.04
N ASN A 12 -4.74 26.78 19.80
CA ASN A 12 -4.68 26.58 21.24
C ASN A 12 -5.01 25.12 21.57
N ALA A 13 -4.28 24.53 22.52
CA ALA A 13 -4.56 23.20 23.02
C ALA A 13 -4.81 23.22 24.53
N TYR A 14 -5.82 22.47 24.96
CA TYR A 14 -6.26 22.37 26.36
C TYR A 14 -6.18 20.91 26.78
N ASP A 15 -5.38 20.61 27.78
CA ASP A 15 -5.21 19.27 28.33
C ASP A 15 -5.90 19.16 29.69
N PHE A 16 -6.98 18.38 29.76
CA PHE A 16 -7.80 18.21 30.97
C PHE A 16 -7.83 16.77 31.44
N ALA A 17 -7.97 16.59 32.77
CA ALA A 17 -8.48 15.33 33.29
C ALA A 17 -9.98 15.21 32.94
N ILE A 18 -10.43 14.05 32.52
CA ILE A 18 -11.84 13.81 32.18
C ILE A 18 -12.74 14.00 33.41
N GLU A 19 -12.24 13.68 34.60
CA GLU A 19 -12.97 13.89 35.86
C GLU A 19 -13.22 15.35 36.15
N ASP A 20 -12.29 16.26 35.85
CA ASP A 20 -12.52 17.72 36.03
C ASP A 20 -13.62 18.24 35.11
N LEU A 21 -13.69 17.68 33.86
CA LEU A 21 -14.78 18.01 32.93
C LEU A 21 -16.14 17.50 33.43
N LYS A 22 -16.20 16.29 34.01
CA LYS A 22 -17.44 15.71 34.59
C LYS A 22 -17.96 16.54 35.74
N ASN A 23 -17.08 17.02 36.60
CA ASN A 23 -17.39 17.74 37.82
C ASN A 23 -17.59 19.25 37.59
N GLY A 24 -17.38 19.75 36.37
CA GLY A 24 -17.47 21.15 36.04
C GLY A 24 -16.38 22.01 36.70
N SER A 25 -15.25 21.40 37.08
CA SER A 25 -14.11 22.05 37.77
C SER A 25 -13.13 22.71 36.80
N ILE A 26 -13.63 23.33 35.74
CA ILE A 26 -12.83 24.00 34.72
C ILE A 26 -12.96 25.50 34.88
N ASP A 27 -11.87 26.21 34.64
CA ASP A 27 -11.84 27.65 34.60
C ASP A 27 -12.84 28.21 33.57
N ASP A 28 -13.61 29.20 33.96
CA ASP A 28 -14.62 29.81 33.11
C ASP A 28 -14.03 30.39 31.82
N ASP A 29 -12.82 30.96 31.89
CA ASP A 29 -12.12 31.50 30.71
C ASP A 29 -11.80 30.39 29.69
N TYR A 30 -11.39 29.21 30.16
CA TYR A 30 -11.13 28.05 29.28
C TYR A 30 -12.43 27.52 28.69
N MET A 31 -13.49 27.49 29.49
CA MET A 31 -14.81 27.06 29.05
C MET A 31 -15.37 27.98 27.98
N ASP A 32 -15.19 29.31 28.12
CA ASP A 32 -15.63 30.29 27.13
C ASP A 32 -14.86 30.17 25.80
N ASP A 33 -13.59 29.81 25.87
CA ASP A 33 -12.79 29.62 24.66
C ASP A 33 -13.13 28.31 23.92
N ILE A 34 -13.53 27.25 24.65
CA ILE A 34 -13.78 25.92 24.07
C ILE A 34 -15.24 25.76 23.66
N ALA A 35 -16.18 26.30 24.45
CA ALA A 35 -17.59 26.05 24.28
C ALA A 35 -18.11 26.50 22.91
N SER A 36 -18.79 25.58 22.22
CA SER A 36 -19.43 25.83 20.91
C SER A 36 -18.45 26.16 19.76
N LYS A 37 -17.16 25.84 19.90
CA LYS A 37 -16.19 25.94 18.82
C LYS A 37 -15.92 24.59 18.19
N THR A 38 -15.64 24.57 16.88
CA THR A 38 -15.12 23.40 16.20
C THR A 38 -13.76 23.04 16.78
N CYS A 39 -13.62 21.82 17.28
CA CYS A 39 -12.38 21.31 17.82
C CYS A 39 -12.07 19.91 17.29
N VAL A 40 -10.80 19.55 17.34
CA VAL A 40 -10.34 18.17 17.28
C VAL A 40 -9.86 17.79 18.68
N TYR A 41 -10.22 16.61 19.16
CA TYR A 41 -9.87 16.16 20.48
C TYR A 41 -9.23 14.78 20.46
N ILE A 42 -8.31 14.57 21.41
CA ILE A 42 -7.62 13.31 21.62
C ILE A 42 -7.91 12.87 23.06
N GLN A 43 -8.78 11.87 23.24
CA GLN A 43 -8.94 11.20 24.54
C GLN A 43 -7.85 10.15 24.70
N TYR A 44 -7.27 10.05 25.87
CA TYR A 44 -6.14 9.16 26.10
C TYR A 44 -6.03 8.70 27.56
N THR A 45 -5.34 7.57 27.76
CA THR A 45 -4.99 7.06 29.09
C THR A 45 -3.77 7.78 29.64
N SER A 46 -3.68 7.97 30.95
CA SER A 46 -2.58 8.70 31.61
C SER A 46 -1.20 8.10 31.30
N ASP A 47 -1.13 6.78 31.08
CA ASP A 47 0.07 6.07 30.60
C ASP A 47 0.38 6.29 29.11
N LYS A 48 -0.55 6.92 28.38
CA LYS A 48 -0.47 7.16 26.93
C LYS A 48 -0.34 5.88 26.09
N GLU A 49 -1.02 4.82 26.48
CA GLU A 49 -1.06 3.58 25.72
C GLU A 49 -2.29 3.48 24.81
N LYS A 50 -3.41 4.12 25.18
CA LYS A 50 -4.66 4.09 24.42
C LYS A 50 -5.11 5.49 24.04
N TYR A 51 -5.61 5.62 22.82
CA TYR A 51 -6.01 6.89 22.23
C TYR A 51 -7.31 6.75 21.46
N TYR A 52 -8.13 7.79 21.52
CA TYR A 52 -9.28 8.01 20.64
C TYR A 52 -9.23 9.44 20.10
N ILE A 53 -9.40 9.62 18.80
CA ILE A 53 -9.36 10.92 18.12
C ILE A 53 -10.73 11.19 17.52
N GLY A 54 -11.24 12.41 17.69
CA GLY A 54 -12.51 12.81 17.12
C GLY A 54 -12.54 14.31 16.82
N GLU A 55 -13.54 14.72 16.06
CA GLU A 55 -13.86 16.12 15.83
C GLU A 55 -15.29 16.44 16.27
N SER A 56 -15.55 17.69 16.61
CA SER A 56 -16.89 18.14 16.96
C SER A 56 -17.02 19.66 16.95
N ASP A 57 -18.15 20.16 16.47
CA ASP A 57 -18.54 21.56 16.61
C ASP A 57 -19.15 21.85 17.99
N ARG A 58 -19.42 20.81 18.80
CA ARG A 58 -20.11 20.88 20.09
C ARG A 58 -19.53 19.89 21.12
N TYR A 59 -18.22 19.80 21.18
CA TYR A 59 -17.55 18.87 22.12
C TYR A 59 -17.91 19.22 23.56
N LEU A 60 -17.88 20.51 23.93
CA LEU A 60 -18.40 21.06 25.19
C LEU A 60 -19.41 22.15 24.88
N ILE A 61 -20.50 22.21 25.67
CA ILE A 61 -21.53 23.25 25.62
C ILE A 61 -21.75 23.72 27.03
N ARG A 62 -21.59 25.03 27.27
CA ARG A 62 -21.75 25.63 28.61
C ARG A 62 -23.14 25.34 29.18
N GLY A 63 -23.16 24.74 30.38
CA GLY A 63 -24.40 24.42 31.09
C GLY A 63 -25.28 23.33 30.49
N SER A 64 -24.76 22.57 29.50
CA SER A 64 -25.53 21.54 28.81
C SER A 64 -24.85 20.17 28.80
N LYS A 65 -25.61 19.14 29.19
CA LYS A 65 -25.22 17.75 29.05
C LYS A 65 -25.49 17.17 27.64
N LYS A 66 -25.95 18.00 26.68
CA LYS A 66 -26.20 17.61 25.28
C LYS A 66 -24.96 17.83 24.37
N SER A 67 -23.75 17.81 24.94
CA SER A 67 -22.51 17.95 24.19
C SER A 67 -21.91 16.60 23.83
N ARG A 68 -21.02 16.57 22.84
CA ARG A 68 -20.35 15.37 22.39
C ARG A 68 -19.59 14.67 23.51
N PHE A 69 -19.00 15.44 24.43
CA PHE A 69 -18.32 14.90 25.61
C PHE A 69 -19.27 14.03 26.46
N TYR A 70 -20.45 14.50 26.78
CA TYR A 70 -21.42 13.74 27.58
C TYR A 70 -22.04 12.59 26.80
N GLU A 71 -22.18 12.70 25.47
CA GLU A 71 -22.58 11.57 24.62
C GLU A 71 -21.59 10.39 24.76
N HIS A 72 -20.30 10.68 24.82
CA HIS A 72 -19.26 9.66 25.02
C HIS A 72 -19.25 8.99 26.39
N LEU A 73 -19.81 9.62 27.40
CA LEU A 73 -19.88 9.09 28.76
C LEU A 73 -21.10 8.18 29.00
N GLN A 74 -22.09 8.16 28.11
CA GLN A 74 -23.27 7.32 28.27
C GLN A 74 -22.96 5.86 27.97
N GLU A 75 -23.36 4.95 28.84
CA GLU A 75 -23.25 3.50 28.58
C GLU A 75 -24.10 3.14 27.35
N GLY A 76 -23.50 2.45 26.40
CA GLY A 76 -24.16 2.05 25.15
C GLY A 76 -24.17 3.10 24.06
N ALA A 77 -23.67 4.32 24.29
CA ALA A 77 -23.46 5.32 23.26
C ALA A 77 -22.21 5.01 22.43
N SER A 78 -22.23 3.89 21.74
CA SER A 78 -21.20 3.62 20.73
C SER A 78 -21.73 4.04 19.37
N ALA A 79 -21.01 4.89 18.71
CA ALA A 79 -21.16 5.08 17.27
C ALA A 79 -20.74 3.80 16.50
N ALA A 80 -20.17 2.78 17.17
CA ALA A 80 -19.87 1.44 16.67
C ALA A 80 -19.51 0.54 17.87
N GLY A 81 -20.48 -0.25 18.33
CA GLY A 81 -20.49 -1.22 19.42
C GLY A 81 -19.15 -1.63 20.02
N ASN A 82 -18.93 -1.33 21.27
CA ASN A 82 -17.95 -1.85 22.23
C ASN A 82 -16.83 -0.92 22.72
N ILE A 83 -16.77 0.37 22.39
CA ILE A 83 -15.85 1.28 23.09
C ILE A 83 -16.60 1.98 24.22
N THR A 84 -16.23 1.65 25.44
CA THR A 84 -16.57 2.48 26.59
C THR A 84 -15.54 3.60 26.67
N HIS A 85 -15.92 4.84 26.37
CA HIS A 85 -15.07 6.02 26.58
C HIS A 85 -14.64 6.20 28.04
N ASN A 86 -15.21 5.44 28.96
CA ASN A 86 -14.82 5.39 30.38
C ASN A 86 -13.40 4.83 30.62
N MET A 87 -12.74 4.30 29.59
CA MET A 87 -11.34 3.84 29.70
C MET A 87 -10.32 4.99 29.67
N PHE A 88 -10.70 6.19 29.29
CA PHE A 88 -9.79 7.32 29.15
C PHE A 88 -9.82 8.21 30.39
N ASP A 89 -8.65 8.72 30.78
CA ASP A 89 -8.49 9.57 31.95
C ASP A 89 -8.36 11.05 31.60
N ARG A 90 -7.90 11.32 30.37
CA ARG A 90 -7.54 12.65 29.93
C ARG A 90 -8.04 12.94 28.53
N VAL A 91 -8.13 14.25 28.21
CA VAL A 91 -8.43 14.73 26.87
C VAL A 91 -7.59 15.95 26.53
N LEU A 92 -6.99 15.94 25.33
CA LEU A 92 -6.38 17.10 24.71
C LEU A 92 -7.37 17.66 23.68
N ILE A 93 -7.81 18.92 23.87
CA ILE A 93 -8.75 19.62 22.98
C ILE A 93 -7.97 20.67 22.18
N ILE A 94 -8.03 20.60 20.86
CA ILE A 94 -7.32 21.46 19.92
C ILE A 94 -8.35 22.38 19.26
N ILE A 95 -8.13 23.69 19.36
CA ILE A 95 -8.99 24.72 18.78
C ILE A 95 -8.14 25.61 17.86
N SER A 96 -8.65 25.88 16.67
CA SER A 96 -8.04 26.80 15.71
C SER A 96 -9.10 27.45 14.86
N ARG A 97 -8.84 28.69 14.45
CA ARG A 97 -9.65 29.40 13.43
C ARG A 97 -9.76 28.64 12.10
N PHE A 98 -8.81 27.74 11.82
CA PHE A 98 -8.79 26.95 10.59
C PHE A 98 -9.70 25.72 10.64
N LEU A 99 -10.18 25.31 11.83
CA LEU A 99 -10.98 24.10 11.99
C LEU A 99 -12.46 24.29 11.62
N LYS A 100 -12.99 25.52 11.64
CA LYS A 100 -14.40 25.76 11.29
C LYS A 100 -14.69 25.26 9.88
N GLY A 101 -15.53 24.22 9.76
CA GLY A 101 -15.84 23.51 8.53
C GLY A 101 -14.73 22.59 8.00
N ASN A 102 -13.59 22.49 8.71
CA ASN A 102 -12.42 21.69 8.29
C ASN A 102 -11.92 20.73 9.40
N GLY A 103 -12.61 20.62 10.53
CA GLY A 103 -12.20 19.78 11.66
C GLY A 103 -11.95 18.34 11.25
N LYS A 104 -12.78 17.83 10.36
CA LYS A 104 -12.69 16.51 9.79
C LYS A 104 -11.38 16.24 9.01
N ILE A 105 -10.81 17.25 8.35
CA ILE A 105 -9.52 17.14 7.66
C ILE A 105 -8.40 16.89 8.67
N LEU A 106 -8.36 17.67 9.75
CA LEU A 106 -7.34 17.48 10.79
C LEU A 106 -7.49 16.15 11.52
N GLU A 107 -8.72 15.75 11.88
CA GLU A 107 -9.00 14.44 12.47
C GLU A 107 -8.43 13.32 11.61
N THR A 108 -8.70 13.36 10.30
CA THR A 108 -8.24 12.35 9.36
C THR A 108 -6.73 12.28 9.26
N GLN A 109 -6.06 13.42 9.18
CA GLN A 109 -4.60 13.45 9.16
C GLN A 109 -4.02 12.86 10.44
N LEU A 110 -4.54 13.25 11.59
CA LEU A 110 -4.13 12.70 12.87
C LEU A 110 -4.32 11.19 12.93
N LEU A 111 -5.50 10.70 12.56
CA LEU A 111 -5.79 9.26 12.53
C LEU A 111 -4.79 8.50 11.64
N LYS A 112 -4.56 8.99 10.43
CA LYS A 112 -3.64 8.36 9.47
C LYS A 112 -2.20 8.34 9.97
N TYR A 113 -1.70 9.46 10.49
CA TYR A 113 -0.31 9.58 10.90
C TYR A 113 -0.05 8.86 12.24
N ILE A 114 -0.96 8.98 13.21
CA ILE A 114 -0.83 8.29 14.51
C ILE A 114 -0.98 6.77 14.32
N ASP A 115 -1.92 6.31 13.49
CA ASP A 115 -2.04 4.89 13.16
C ASP A 115 -0.75 4.35 12.51
N THR A 116 -0.16 5.11 11.59
CA THR A 116 1.12 4.75 10.97
C THR A 116 2.25 4.70 12.00
N GLU A 117 2.35 5.70 12.86
CA GLU A 117 3.34 5.78 13.93
C GLU A 117 3.24 4.59 14.89
N PHE A 118 2.03 4.27 15.37
CA PHE A 118 1.83 3.19 16.35
C PHE A 118 2.09 1.80 15.78
N LYS A 119 1.79 1.57 14.51
CA LYS A 119 2.08 0.28 13.85
C LYS A 119 3.56 0.01 13.68
N VAL A 120 4.37 1.07 13.61
CA VAL A 120 5.82 0.94 13.38
C VAL A 120 6.60 0.79 14.67
N ILE A 121 6.18 1.44 15.75
CA ILE A 121 7.07 1.69 16.88
C ILE A 121 6.64 0.99 18.15
N ASP A 122 5.34 0.85 18.44
CA ASP A 122 4.88 0.54 19.80
C ASP A 122 3.64 -0.33 19.93
N ASN A 123 3.40 -0.71 21.20
CA ASN A 123 2.19 -1.37 21.67
C ASN A 123 1.01 -0.42 21.92
N ARG A 124 1.11 0.86 21.50
CA ARG A 124 0.04 1.84 21.67
C ARG A 124 -1.13 1.52 20.76
N ILE A 125 -2.34 1.80 21.23
CA ILE A 125 -3.59 1.40 20.57
C ILE A 125 -4.39 2.66 20.22
N LEU A 126 -4.62 2.86 18.94
CA LEU A 126 -5.64 3.77 18.44
C LEU A 126 -6.98 3.03 18.47
N VAL A 127 -7.92 3.53 19.31
CA VAL A 127 -9.19 2.83 19.59
C VAL A 127 -10.30 3.24 18.62
N ASN A 128 -10.05 4.11 17.67
CA ASN A 128 -11.05 4.52 16.68
C ASN A 128 -11.58 3.32 15.89
N GLU A 129 -12.86 3.00 16.06
CA GLU A 129 -13.49 1.79 15.50
C GLU A 129 -13.97 1.94 14.07
N ARG A 130 -14.33 3.14 13.66
CA ARG A 130 -14.77 3.36 12.28
C ARG A 130 -13.64 3.93 11.45
N ILE A 131 -13.43 3.24 10.35
CA ILE A 131 -12.93 3.85 9.15
C ILE A 131 -14.03 4.85 8.76
N ASN A 132 -13.89 6.06 9.25
CA ASN A 132 -14.81 7.11 8.85
C ASN A 132 -14.71 7.21 7.33
N GLN A 133 -15.80 6.90 6.66
CA GLN A 133 -16.01 7.27 5.27
C GLN A 133 -15.92 8.80 5.21
N MET A 134 -14.73 9.28 4.94
CA MET A 134 -14.53 10.70 4.85
C MET A 134 -14.59 11.12 3.41
N HIS A 135 -15.65 11.78 3.12
CA HIS A 135 -15.68 12.75 2.04
C HIS A 135 -14.94 14.04 2.50
N ALA A 136 -13.66 13.94 2.79
CA ALA A 136 -12.81 15.12 2.81
C ALA A 136 -12.39 15.41 1.36
N GLU A 137 -13.34 15.75 0.54
CA GLU A 137 -13.08 16.45 -0.70
C GLU A 137 -12.64 17.86 -0.32
N GLY A 138 -11.35 18.08 -0.24
CA GLY A 138 -10.78 19.40 -0.04
C GLY A 138 -9.46 19.35 0.72
N LEU A 139 -8.41 19.76 0.04
CA LEU A 139 -7.13 20.10 0.66
C LEU A 139 -7.31 21.44 1.40
N CYS A 140 -6.94 21.50 2.67
CA CYS A 140 -6.82 22.77 3.38
C CYS A 140 -5.33 23.10 3.57
N PRO A 141 -4.69 23.88 2.68
CA PRO A 141 -3.25 24.15 2.73
C PRO A 141 -2.77 24.72 4.06
N LYS A 142 -3.64 25.43 4.79
CA LYS A 142 -3.30 25.97 6.13
C LYS A 142 -3.27 24.91 7.21
N ILE A 143 -4.15 23.90 7.12
CA ILE A 143 -4.10 22.76 8.03
C ILE A 143 -2.87 21.92 7.72
N GLU A 144 -2.67 21.55 6.47
CA GLU A 144 -1.58 20.65 6.05
C GLU A 144 -0.19 21.28 6.17
N GLY A 145 -0.06 22.55 5.76
CA GLY A 145 1.23 23.22 5.70
C GLY A 145 1.65 23.96 6.97
N SER A 146 0.74 24.22 7.90
CA SER A 146 1.04 25.03 9.09
C SER A 146 0.55 24.38 10.38
N LEU A 147 -0.76 24.19 10.51
CA LEU A 147 -1.35 23.71 11.78
C LEU A 147 -0.91 22.28 12.11
N PHE A 148 -0.99 21.35 11.16
CA PHE A 148 -0.69 19.95 11.40
C PHE A 148 0.79 19.70 11.73
N PRO A 149 1.80 20.28 11.03
CA PRO A 149 3.20 20.14 11.42
C PRO A 149 3.50 20.69 12.82
N GLU A 150 2.91 21.82 13.19
CA GLU A 150 3.08 22.41 14.52
C GLU A 150 2.42 21.55 15.61
N LEU A 151 1.22 21.03 15.34
CA LEU A 151 0.53 20.10 16.22
C LEU A 151 1.31 18.79 16.40
N TRP A 152 1.87 18.25 15.32
CA TRP A 152 2.69 17.04 15.39
C TRP A 152 3.92 17.24 16.28
N SER A 153 4.57 18.40 16.18
CA SER A 153 5.69 18.77 17.06
C SER A 153 5.27 18.83 18.53
N LEU A 154 4.10 19.42 18.82
CA LEU A 154 3.54 19.44 20.18
C LEU A 154 3.23 18.01 20.68
N LEU A 155 2.62 17.17 19.86
CA LEU A 155 2.32 15.78 20.23
C LEU A 155 3.59 14.98 20.53
N LYS A 156 4.69 15.28 19.82
CA LYS A 156 6.01 14.71 20.12
C LYS A 156 6.59 15.23 21.43
N GLU A 157 6.55 16.54 21.67
CA GLU A 157 6.96 17.16 22.94
C GLU A 157 6.18 16.57 24.15
N MET A 158 4.89 16.32 23.98
CA MET A 158 4.03 15.73 25.01
C MET A 158 4.20 14.19 25.12
N GLY A 159 5.00 13.55 24.25
CA GLY A 159 5.22 12.11 24.24
C GLY A 159 4.07 11.26 23.69
N PHE A 160 3.16 11.86 22.93
CA PHE A 160 2.10 11.14 22.21
C PHE A 160 2.65 10.39 21.01
N VAL A 161 3.66 10.93 20.35
CA VAL A 161 4.36 10.32 19.22
C VAL A 161 5.87 10.37 19.45
N LYS A 162 6.63 9.50 18.80
CA LYS A 162 8.09 9.39 18.99
C LYS A 162 8.88 9.91 17.80
N ASN A 163 8.37 9.66 16.57
CA ASN A 163 9.07 10.05 15.35
C ASN A 163 8.72 11.48 14.91
N ASP A 164 9.60 12.06 14.13
CA ASP A 164 9.29 13.28 13.40
C ASP A 164 8.25 13.00 12.31
N MET A 165 7.39 13.99 12.04
CA MET A 165 6.36 13.89 11.01
C MET A 165 6.94 13.41 9.66
N LYS A 166 8.13 13.91 9.30
CA LYS A 166 8.85 13.54 8.09
C LYS A 166 9.19 12.06 8.00
N ASP A 167 9.44 11.41 9.13
CA ASP A 167 9.78 9.98 9.16
C ASP A 167 8.52 9.13 9.03
N VAL A 168 7.41 9.59 9.60
CA VAL A 168 6.09 8.96 9.41
C VAL A 168 5.61 9.12 7.97
N GLU A 169 5.81 10.28 7.36
CA GLU A 169 5.47 10.54 5.94
C GLU A 169 6.14 9.59 4.98
N LYS A 170 7.39 9.22 5.26
CA LYS A 170 8.16 8.28 4.43
C LYS A 170 7.73 6.82 4.59
N ASN A 171 6.97 6.51 5.64
CA ASN A 171 6.63 5.13 5.92
C ASN A 171 5.58 4.60 4.93
N PRO A 172 5.87 3.51 4.17
CA PRO A 172 4.91 2.95 3.24
C PRO A 172 3.60 2.49 3.91
N ILE A 173 3.61 2.16 5.21
CA ILE A 173 2.43 1.74 5.96
C ILE A 173 1.32 2.81 5.93
N LYS A 174 1.65 4.09 5.85
CA LYS A 174 0.67 5.17 5.72
C LYS A 174 -0.28 4.99 4.52
N TYR A 175 0.19 4.35 3.45
CA TYR A 175 -0.63 4.08 2.26
C TYR A 175 -1.63 2.94 2.44
N TYR A 176 -1.38 2.08 3.43
CA TYR A 176 -2.24 0.96 3.79
C TYR A 176 -3.04 1.20 5.07
N SER A 177 -2.91 2.39 5.66
CA SER A 177 -3.77 2.77 6.79
C SER A 177 -5.21 2.93 6.30
N PRO A 178 -6.18 2.30 6.96
CA PRO A 178 -7.59 2.44 6.61
C PRO A 178 -8.14 3.84 6.90
N PHE A 179 -7.40 4.65 7.65
CA PHE A 179 -7.84 6.00 7.99
C PHE A 179 -7.55 7.01 6.88
N GLY A 180 -8.52 7.81 6.55
CA GLY A 180 -8.37 8.93 5.64
C GLY A 180 -8.43 8.57 4.16
N LYS A 181 -9.06 7.46 3.79
CA LYS A 181 -9.41 7.14 2.41
C LYS A 181 -10.93 7.01 2.28
N SER A 182 -11.47 7.64 1.26
CA SER A 182 -12.82 7.34 0.79
C SER A 182 -12.77 6.12 -0.11
N PHE A 183 -13.73 5.21 0.06
CA PHE A 183 -13.94 4.11 -0.86
C PHE A 183 -14.91 4.53 -1.96
N ASP A 184 -14.67 4.09 -3.18
CA ASP A 184 -15.74 4.11 -4.17
C ASP A 184 -16.79 3.03 -3.87
N SER A 185 -17.93 3.13 -4.56
CA SER A 185 -19.06 2.20 -4.35
C SER A 185 -18.71 0.73 -4.61
N ILE A 186 -17.74 0.45 -5.52
CA ILE A 186 -17.31 -0.92 -5.85
C ILE A 186 -16.37 -1.44 -4.78
N GLN A 187 -15.44 -0.61 -4.29
CA GLN A 187 -14.57 -0.96 -3.17
C GLN A 187 -15.37 -1.22 -1.90
N GLU A 188 -16.33 -0.33 -1.57
CA GLU A 188 -17.22 -0.48 -0.42
C GLU A 188 -18.05 -1.77 -0.53
N LYS A 189 -18.65 -2.02 -1.70
CA LYS A 189 -19.35 -3.26 -1.99
C LYS A 189 -18.45 -4.47 -1.79
N SER A 190 -17.20 -4.40 -2.27
CA SER A 190 -16.24 -5.49 -2.13
C SER A 190 -15.91 -5.76 -0.66
N ILE A 191 -15.68 -4.72 0.14
CA ILE A 191 -15.42 -4.86 1.58
C ILE A 191 -16.61 -5.52 2.28
N ASN A 192 -17.85 -5.05 2.01
CA ASN A 192 -19.05 -5.60 2.61
C ASN A 192 -19.21 -7.09 2.26
N ILE A 193 -19.01 -7.47 1.00
CA ILE A 193 -19.05 -8.87 0.58
C ILE A 193 -18.01 -9.71 1.31
N LEU A 194 -16.76 -9.24 1.48
CA LEU A 194 -15.75 -9.97 2.21
C LEU A 194 -16.16 -10.16 3.68
N VAL A 195 -16.75 -9.13 4.29
CA VAL A 195 -17.23 -9.18 5.67
C VAL A 195 -18.39 -10.16 5.80
N ASP A 196 -19.36 -10.12 4.89
CA ASP A 196 -20.52 -11.03 4.88
C ASP A 196 -20.09 -12.49 4.71
N ILE A 197 -19.18 -12.76 3.76
CA ILE A 197 -18.59 -14.09 3.55
C ILE A 197 -17.88 -14.59 4.82
N GLY A 198 -17.07 -13.73 5.44
CA GLY A 198 -16.32 -14.10 6.65
C GLY A 198 -17.20 -14.29 7.88
N GLN A 199 -18.45 -13.78 7.88
CA GLN A 199 -19.45 -14.01 8.93
C GLN A 199 -20.32 -15.24 8.65
N SER A 200 -20.44 -15.66 7.38
CA SER A 200 -21.26 -16.78 6.97
C SER A 200 -20.86 -18.09 7.68
N GLU A 201 -21.84 -18.89 8.01
CA GLU A 201 -21.63 -20.26 8.49
C GLU A 201 -21.32 -21.24 7.34
N SER A 202 -21.65 -20.87 6.10
CA SER A 202 -21.29 -21.62 4.89
C SER A 202 -19.79 -21.45 4.60
N ASN A 203 -19.14 -22.53 4.18
CA ASN A 203 -17.73 -22.55 3.80
C ASN A 203 -17.55 -22.73 2.27
N ASP A 204 -18.55 -22.39 1.48
CA ASP A 204 -18.57 -22.67 0.03
C ASP A 204 -18.42 -21.44 -0.85
N SER A 205 -18.30 -20.26 -0.25
CA SER A 205 -18.18 -19.01 -1.03
C SER A 205 -16.85 -18.96 -1.78
N ARG A 206 -16.91 -18.60 -3.06
CA ARG A 206 -15.78 -18.46 -3.97
C ARG A 206 -15.86 -17.12 -4.67
N PHE A 207 -14.97 -16.22 -4.32
CA PHE A 207 -14.97 -14.85 -4.85
C PHE A 207 -13.65 -14.51 -5.51
N LEU A 208 -13.74 -13.81 -6.64
CA LEU A 208 -12.61 -13.26 -7.37
C LEU A 208 -12.76 -11.74 -7.50
N ILE A 209 -11.85 -10.99 -6.91
CA ILE A 209 -11.78 -9.54 -7.09
C ILE A 209 -10.64 -9.24 -8.05
N LYS A 210 -10.99 -8.83 -9.25
CA LYS A 210 -10.04 -8.42 -10.29
C LYS A 210 -9.78 -6.94 -10.18
N GLY A 211 -8.53 -6.54 -10.41
CA GLY A 211 -8.18 -5.12 -10.50
C GLY A 211 -6.73 -4.95 -10.89
N GLU A 212 -6.45 -3.88 -11.59
CA GLU A 212 -5.10 -3.49 -11.96
C GLU A 212 -4.27 -3.00 -10.76
N PRO A 213 -2.97 -2.74 -10.96
CA PRO A 213 -2.16 -2.13 -9.92
C PRO A 213 -2.75 -0.76 -9.51
N GLY A 214 -2.94 -0.54 -8.20
CA GLY A 214 -3.45 0.74 -7.69
C GLY A 214 -4.97 0.88 -7.59
N THR A 215 -5.73 -0.16 -7.88
CA THR A 215 -7.20 -0.16 -7.67
C THR A 215 -7.61 -0.39 -6.21
N GLY A 216 -6.65 -0.54 -5.29
CA GLY A 216 -6.90 -0.66 -3.86
C GLY A 216 -7.15 -2.08 -3.35
N LYS A 217 -6.79 -3.14 -4.10
CA LYS A 217 -6.98 -4.55 -3.68
C LYS A 217 -6.50 -4.84 -2.26
N THR A 218 -5.24 -4.54 -1.97
CA THR A 218 -4.64 -4.75 -0.64
C THR A 218 -5.34 -3.93 0.45
N PHE A 219 -5.84 -2.76 0.07
CA PHE A 219 -6.57 -1.90 0.98
C PHE A 219 -7.94 -2.46 1.34
N ILE A 220 -8.66 -3.04 0.36
CA ILE A 220 -9.91 -3.77 0.58
C ILE A 220 -9.67 -4.94 1.54
N VAL A 221 -8.61 -5.73 1.32
CA VAL A 221 -8.24 -6.85 2.20
C VAL A 221 -7.98 -6.37 3.63
N ALA A 222 -7.16 -5.33 3.78
CA ALA A 222 -6.81 -4.80 5.10
C ALA A 222 -8.06 -4.31 5.87
N THR A 223 -8.95 -3.60 5.17
CA THR A 223 -10.19 -3.06 5.74
C THR A 223 -11.16 -4.18 6.15
N ALA A 224 -11.43 -5.12 5.25
CA ALA A 224 -12.29 -6.25 5.55
C ALA A 224 -11.73 -7.11 6.70
N ALA A 225 -10.41 -7.32 6.72
CA ALA A 225 -9.73 -8.04 7.79
C ALA A 225 -9.91 -7.39 9.16
N ILE A 226 -9.80 -6.05 9.23
CA ILE A 226 -10.03 -5.29 10.47
C ILE A 226 -11.47 -5.48 10.95
N GLU A 227 -12.45 -5.35 10.07
CA GLU A 227 -13.86 -5.53 10.43
C GLU A 227 -14.15 -6.97 10.91
N LEU A 228 -13.63 -7.98 10.23
CA LEU A 228 -13.80 -9.38 10.62
C LEU A 228 -13.17 -9.67 11.98
N ILE A 229 -11.99 -9.13 12.25
CA ILE A 229 -11.32 -9.28 13.55
C ILE A 229 -12.16 -8.64 14.68
N ARG A 230 -12.79 -7.50 14.42
CA ARG A 230 -13.72 -6.86 15.37
C ARG A 230 -14.93 -7.73 15.68
N LEU A 231 -15.46 -8.37 14.64
CA LEU A 231 -16.57 -9.32 14.75
C LEU A 231 -16.15 -10.67 15.36
N GLY A 232 -14.91 -10.78 15.84
CA GLY A 232 -14.39 -11.98 16.49
C GLY A 232 -14.04 -13.11 15.54
N LYS A 233 -14.02 -12.85 14.22
CA LYS A 233 -13.67 -13.86 13.20
C LYS A 233 -12.16 -13.96 13.02
N LYS A 234 -11.66 -15.17 12.83
CA LYS A 234 -10.27 -15.46 12.52
C LYS A 234 -10.12 -15.75 11.03
N ILE A 235 -9.18 -15.10 10.37
CA ILE A 235 -8.97 -15.21 8.93
C ILE A 235 -7.52 -15.55 8.60
N ALA A 236 -7.29 -16.14 7.42
CA ALA A 236 -5.96 -16.35 6.89
C ALA A 236 -5.75 -15.44 5.66
N ILE A 237 -4.68 -14.64 5.69
CA ILE A 237 -4.21 -13.82 4.56
C ILE A 237 -3.00 -14.52 3.97
N ILE A 238 -3.20 -15.17 2.84
CA ILE A 238 -2.13 -15.84 2.09
C ILE A 238 -1.50 -14.82 1.14
N VAL A 239 -0.19 -14.63 1.29
CA VAL A 239 0.59 -13.72 0.45
C VAL A 239 1.97 -14.31 0.16
N ASN A 240 2.29 -14.46 -1.12
CA ASN A 240 3.53 -15.08 -1.58
C ASN A 240 4.68 -14.07 -1.80
N GLN A 241 4.58 -12.88 -1.19
CA GLN A 241 5.58 -11.82 -1.30
C GLN A 241 6.01 -11.31 0.08
N THR A 242 7.31 -11.37 0.36
CA THR A 242 7.87 -11.02 1.67
C THR A 242 7.58 -9.57 2.08
N SER A 243 7.65 -8.62 1.13
CA SER A 243 7.34 -7.21 1.39
C SER A 243 5.89 -7.00 1.82
N MET A 244 4.94 -7.62 1.12
CA MET A 244 3.52 -7.54 1.45
C MET A 244 3.19 -8.26 2.75
N SER A 245 3.79 -9.43 2.99
CA SER A 245 3.66 -10.15 4.26
C SER A 245 4.12 -9.29 5.43
N LYS A 246 5.21 -8.53 5.28
CA LYS A 246 5.68 -7.58 6.29
C LYS A 246 4.68 -6.45 6.52
N ILE A 247 4.12 -5.86 5.47
CA ILE A 247 3.11 -4.80 5.57
C ILE A 247 1.89 -5.28 6.38
N TYR A 248 1.33 -6.44 6.05
CA TYR A 248 0.22 -7.02 6.81
C TYR A 248 0.63 -7.36 8.25
N THR A 249 1.82 -7.91 8.46
CA THR A 249 2.32 -8.23 9.80
C THR A 249 2.43 -6.98 10.67
N ASP A 250 2.94 -5.90 10.12
CA ASP A 250 3.04 -4.61 10.79
C ASP A 250 1.66 -3.98 11.02
N LEU A 251 0.74 -4.11 10.06
CA LEU A 251 -0.65 -3.65 10.17
C LEU A 251 -1.38 -4.30 11.35
N PHE A 252 -1.21 -5.61 11.53
CA PHE A 252 -1.86 -6.38 12.59
C PHE A 252 -0.96 -6.67 13.79
N LYS A 253 0.15 -5.95 13.94
CA LYS A 253 1.12 -6.19 15.02
C LYS A 253 0.49 -6.13 16.41
N LEU A 254 -0.41 -5.19 16.63
CA LEU A 254 -1.05 -4.92 17.92
C LEU A 254 -2.32 -5.74 18.16
N THR A 255 -2.78 -6.50 17.17
CA THR A 255 -3.94 -7.37 17.33
C THR A 255 -3.63 -8.48 18.36
N PRO A 256 -4.52 -8.73 19.34
CA PRO A 256 -4.35 -9.82 20.31
C PRO A 256 -4.10 -11.16 19.62
N LYS A 257 -3.21 -11.99 20.18
CA LYS A 257 -2.82 -13.28 19.57
C LYS A 257 -4.01 -14.17 19.20
N SER A 258 -5.07 -14.20 20.04
CA SER A 258 -6.29 -14.99 19.82
C SER A 258 -7.09 -14.54 18.60
N LYS A 259 -7.01 -13.26 18.22
CA LYS A 259 -7.74 -12.63 17.11
C LYS A 259 -6.84 -12.33 15.91
N LYS A 260 -5.52 -12.49 16.05
CA LYS A 260 -4.56 -12.14 15.00
C LYS A 260 -4.77 -13.00 13.77
N PRO A 261 -4.88 -12.40 12.56
CA PRO A 261 -4.98 -13.17 11.33
C PRO A 261 -3.70 -13.96 11.10
N PHE A 262 -3.80 -15.11 10.45
CA PHE A 262 -2.61 -15.72 9.87
C PHE A 262 -2.15 -14.88 8.68
N ILE A 263 -0.85 -14.62 8.59
CA ILE A 263 -0.25 -13.88 7.48
C ILE A 263 1.00 -14.62 7.02
N GLY A 264 1.04 -15.01 5.75
CA GLY A 264 2.20 -15.71 5.22
C GLY A 264 1.92 -16.47 3.92
N SER A 265 2.90 -17.22 3.46
CA SER A 265 2.73 -18.08 2.28
C SER A 265 1.84 -19.29 2.58
N LEU A 266 1.27 -19.88 1.53
CA LEU A 266 0.50 -21.12 1.65
C LEU A 266 1.33 -22.25 2.26
N ALA A 267 2.61 -22.36 1.91
CA ALA A 267 3.52 -23.33 2.49
C ALA A 267 3.65 -23.17 4.00
N THR A 268 3.80 -21.92 4.47
CA THR A 268 3.87 -21.62 5.91
C THR A 268 2.55 -21.95 6.62
N PHE A 269 1.41 -21.63 5.99
CA PHE A 269 0.08 -21.95 6.53
C PHE A 269 -0.08 -23.45 6.71
N LYS A 270 0.24 -24.24 5.69
CA LYS A 270 0.17 -25.70 5.73
C LYS A 270 1.10 -26.30 6.80
N ASN A 271 2.33 -25.81 6.90
CA ASN A 271 3.28 -26.28 7.93
C ASN A 271 2.74 -25.99 9.34
N HIS A 272 2.15 -24.81 9.57
CA HIS A 272 1.55 -24.49 10.86
C HIS A 272 0.35 -25.38 11.20
N LEU A 273 -0.45 -25.78 10.20
CA LEU A 273 -1.52 -26.78 10.40
C LEU A 273 -0.94 -28.15 10.77
N GLN A 274 0.09 -28.62 10.07
CA GLN A 274 0.75 -29.89 10.34
C GLN A 274 1.44 -29.94 11.72
N ASP A 275 2.04 -28.83 12.13
CA ASP A 275 2.69 -28.68 13.45
C ASP A 275 1.69 -28.40 14.59
N ASN A 276 0.39 -28.39 14.33
CA ASN A 276 -0.67 -28.03 15.28
C ASN A 276 -0.48 -26.63 15.93
N LYS A 277 0.21 -25.70 15.23
CA LYS A 277 0.37 -24.31 15.67
C LYS A 277 -0.90 -23.49 15.44
N ILE A 278 -1.71 -23.89 14.47
CA ILE A 278 -3.03 -23.35 14.15
C ILE A 278 -3.99 -24.50 13.85
N VAL A 279 -5.28 -24.26 14.03
CA VAL A 279 -6.35 -25.24 13.77
C VAL A 279 -7.24 -24.70 12.65
N LEU A 280 -7.47 -25.50 11.61
CA LEU A 280 -8.20 -25.06 10.41
C LEU A 280 -9.62 -24.57 10.72
N SER A 281 -10.33 -25.24 11.63
CA SER A 281 -11.72 -24.89 12.01
C SER A 281 -11.85 -23.53 12.72
N GLU A 282 -10.74 -22.92 13.14
CA GLU A 282 -10.78 -21.57 13.71
C GLU A 282 -10.91 -20.47 12.65
N PHE A 283 -10.64 -20.80 11.39
CA PHE A 283 -10.65 -19.82 10.30
C PHE A 283 -12.00 -19.81 9.60
N SER A 284 -12.58 -18.62 9.43
CA SER A 284 -13.82 -18.42 8.68
C SER A 284 -13.58 -18.28 7.17
N MET A 285 -12.39 -17.83 6.76
CA MET A 285 -12.05 -17.65 5.35
C MET A 285 -10.55 -17.57 5.09
N ILE A 286 -10.18 -17.83 3.85
CA ILE A 286 -8.85 -17.57 3.28
C ILE A 286 -8.97 -16.44 2.27
N ILE A 287 -8.18 -15.38 2.46
CA ILE A 287 -7.98 -14.32 1.48
C ILE A 287 -6.60 -14.51 0.87
N VAL A 288 -6.54 -14.61 -0.46
CA VAL A 288 -5.27 -14.67 -1.18
C VAL A 288 -5.02 -13.32 -1.83
N ASP A 289 -4.11 -12.54 -1.25
CA ASP A 289 -3.65 -11.32 -1.89
C ASP A 289 -2.58 -11.65 -2.92
N GLU A 290 -2.59 -10.94 -4.05
CA GLU A 290 -1.72 -11.21 -5.20
C GLU A 290 -1.89 -12.67 -5.72
N ALA A 291 -3.14 -13.12 -5.93
CA ALA A 291 -3.45 -14.49 -6.35
C ALA A 291 -2.80 -14.92 -7.68
N HIS A 292 -2.40 -13.96 -8.53
CA HIS A 292 -1.60 -14.22 -9.73
C HIS A 292 -0.19 -14.79 -9.41
N ARG A 293 0.23 -14.74 -8.15
CA ARG A 293 1.51 -15.32 -7.67
C ARG A 293 1.38 -16.70 -7.06
N LEU A 294 0.18 -17.27 -7.07
CA LEU A 294 0.00 -18.68 -6.72
C LEU A 294 0.87 -19.55 -7.63
N LYS A 295 1.45 -20.59 -7.06
CA LYS A 295 2.43 -21.43 -7.75
C LYS A 295 1.79 -22.62 -8.45
N GLN A 296 2.46 -23.06 -9.52
CA GLN A 296 2.21 -24.32 -10.19
C GLN A 296 3.46 -25.19 -10.18
N PRO A 297 3.32 -26.53 -10.27
CA PRO A 297 4.49 -27.40 -10.42
C PRO A 297 5.15 -27.16 -11.78
N GLN A 298 6.41 -26.80 -11.74
CA GLN A 298 7.24 -26.67 -12.94
C GLN A 298 8.16 -27.88 -13.11
N GLY A 299 8.15 -28.49 -14.28
CA GLY A 299 9.07 -29.48 -14.87
C GLY A 299 10.05 -30.19 -13.91
N LYS A 300 11.24 -29.66 -13.75
CA LYS A 300 12.33 -30.29 -12.98
C LYS A 300 12.39 -29.87 -11.50
N HIS A 301 11.58 -28.93 -11.02
CA HIS A 301 11.68 -28.44 -9.65
C HIS A 301 10.94 -29.33 -8.66
N ASN A 302 11.65 -30.25 -8.01
CA ASN A 302 11.17 -31.06 -6.89
C ASN A 302 10.70 -30.23 -5.67
N TYR A 303 11.07 -28.94 -5.60
CA TYR A 303 10.75 -28.06 -4.47
C TYR A 303 9.25 -27.91 -4.24
N PHE A 304 8.45 -27.64 -5.28
CA PHE A 304 7.00 -27.49 -5.13
C PHE A 304 6.37 -28.77 -4.56
N ARG A 305 6.76 -29.94 -5.08
CA ARG A 305 6.24 -31.25 -4.64
C ARG A 305 6.67 -31.60 -3.22
N SER A 306 7.93 -31.38 -2.89
CA SER A 306 8.43 -31.64 -1.53
C SER A 306 7.78 -30.70 -0.51
N THR A 307 7.57 -29.43 -0.86
CA THR A 307 6.94 -28.44 0.00
C THR A 307 5.49 -28.81 0.32
N TYR A 308 4.74 -29.35 -0.65
CA TYR A 308 3.34 -29.69 -0.48
C TYR A 308 3.07 -31.18 -0.28
N VAL A 309 4.09 -32.02 -0.24
CA VAL A 309 3.99 -33.49 -0.06
C VAL A 309 2.96 -34.07 -1.05
N LEU A 310 3.13 -33.75 -2.32
CA LEU A 310 2.24 -34.20 -3.39
C LEU A 310 2.68 -35.59 -3.90
N ASP A 311 1.73 -36.49 -4.09
CA ASP A 311 1.96 -37.76 -4.75
C ASP A 311 2.35 -37.59 -6.22
N ARG A 312 3.01 -38.59 -6.80
CA ARG A 312 3.42 -38.58 -8.22
C ARG A 312 2.23 -38.39 -9.17
N ASN A 313 1.03 -38.78 -8.75
CA ASN A 313 -0.21 -38.64 -9.52
C ASN A 313 -0.84 -37.24 -9.40
N ASP A 314 -0.38 -36.39 -8.48
CA ASP A 314 -0.84 -35.02 -8.26
C ASP A 314 0.02 -33.98 -8.99
N MET A 315 0.66 -34.38 -10.10
CA MET A 315 1.61 -33.58 -10.85
C MET A 315 1.05 -32.25 -11.38
N GLU A 316 -0.26 -32.15 -11.44
CA GLU A 316 -0.95 -30.96 -11.98
C GLU A 316 -1.55 -30.06 -10.92
N LYS A 317 -1.52 -30.45 -9.63
CA LYS A 317 -2.06 -29.60 -8.57
C LYS A 317 -1.27 -28.30 -8.42
N THR A 318 -1.99 -27.20 -8.39
CA THR A 318 -1.47 -25.86 -8.11
C THR A 318 -1.71 -25.48 -6.64
N GLU A 319 -1.14 -24.36 -6.20
CA GLU A 319 -1.47 -23.81 -4.87
C GLU A 319 -2.95 -23.49 -4.72
N LEU A 320 -3.63 -23.10 -5.81
CA LEU A 320 -5.08 -22.87 -5.79
C LEU A 320 -5.87 -24.16 -5.48
N ASP A 321 -5.50 -25.28 -6.12
CA ASP A 321 -6.12 -26.58 -5.85
C ASP A 321 -5.93 -26.99 -4.36
N ILE A 322 -4.77 -26.67 -3.77
CA ILE A 322 -4.48 -26.96 -2.36
C ILE A 322 -5.37 -26.09 -1.45
N ILE A 323 -5.52 -24.79 -1.77
CA ILE A 323 -6.37 -23.86 -1.01
C ILE A 323 -7.83 -24.31 -1.04
N GLU A 324 -8.34 -24.72 -2.19
CA GLU A 324 -9.72 -25.19 -2.33
C GLU A 324 -10.01 -26.46 -1.50
N ASN A 325 -9.01 -27.32 -1.31
CA ASN A 325 -9.16 -28.52 -0.50
C ASN A 325 -9.34 -28.24 1.01
N PHE A 326 -9.04 -27.02 1.50
CA PHE A 326 -9.32 -26.65 2.89
C PHE A 326 -10.80 -26.46 3.19
N ARG A 327 -11.67 -26.36 2.17
CA ARG A 327 -13.12 -26.19 2.31
C ARG A 327 -13.50 -25.01 3.23
N LEU A 328 -12.80 -23.90 3.06
CA LEU A 328 -13.11 -22.62 3.66
C LEU A 328 -13.65 -21.66 2.60
N ASN A 329 -14.27 -20.57 3.02
CA ASN A 329 -14.58 -19.46 2.12
C ASN A 329 -13.27 -18.91 1.52
N ILE A 330 -13.26 -18.66 0.20
CA ILE A 330 -12.07 -18.23 -0.53
C ILE A 330 -12.35 -16.92 -1.24
N VAL A 331 -11.46 -15.96 -1.05
CA VAL A 331 -11.42 -14.71 -1.79
C VAL A 331 -10.05 -14.55 -2.42
N LEU A 332 -10.01 -14.35 -3.74
CA LEU A 332 -8.80 -14.15 -4.52
C LEU A 332 -8.72 -12.70 -5.01
N MET A 333 -7.62 -12.01 -4.69
CA MET A 333 -7.26 -10.72 -5.28
C MET A 333 -6.34 -10.96 -6.46
N TYR A 334 -6.77 -10.59 -7.66
CA TYR A 334 -6.10 -10.99 -8.89
C TYR A 334 -5.82 -9.81 -9.82
N ASP A 335 -4.65 -9.86 -10.46
CA ASP A 335 -4.21 -8.90 -11.46
C ASP A 335 -3.50 -9.65 -12.59
N GLU A 336 -4.10 -9.68 -13.77
CA GLU A 336 -3.55 -10.43 -14.90
C GLU A 336 -2.31 -9.80 -15.54
N PHE A 337 -2.10 -8.52 -15.32
CA PHE A 337 -0.90 -7.82 -15.82
C PHE A 337 0.33 -8.04 -14.95
N GLN A 338 0.16 -8.55 -13.71
CA GLN A 338 1.25 -8.81 -12.78
C GLN A 338 1.80 -10.24 -12.79
N LEU A 339 1.39 -11.06 -13.74
CA LEU A 339 1.98 -12.39 -14.00
C LEU A 339 3.36 -12.23 -14.65
N ILE A 340 4.40 -12.40 -13.85
CA ILE A 340 5.80 -12.16 -14.26
C ILE A 340 6.79 -13.24 -13.83
N ARG A 341 6.34 -14.43 -13.48
CA ARG A 341 7.21 -15.57 -13.17
C ARG A 341 6.68 -16.84 -13.83
N ASP A 342 7.58 -17.63 -14.37
CA ASP A 342 7.21 -18.92 -14.98
C ASP A 342 6.67 -19.92 -13.92
N SER A 343 7.07 -19.75 -12.66
CA SER A 343 6.56 -20.53 -11.53
C SER A 343 5.15 -20.12 -11.06
N ASP A 344 4.64 -18.97 -11.49
CA ASP A 344 3.30 -18.54 -11.16
C ASP A 344 2.29 -19.35 -11.96
N ILE A 345 1.06 -19.50 -11.46
CA ILE A 345 0.02 -20.28 -12.14
C ILE A 345 -0.25 -19.70 -13.54
N ASP A 346 -0.28 -20.58 -14.54
CA ASP A 346 -0.59 -20.18 -15.91
C ASP A 346 -1.97 -19.48 -16.00
N ILE A 347 -2.05 -18.41 -16.80
CA ILE A 347 -3.23 -17.56 -16.90
C ILE A 347 -4.49 -18.34 -17.36
N GLN A 348 -4.31 -19.24 -18.35
CA GLN A 348 -5.45 -20.02 -18.88
C GLN A 348 -5.90 -21.04 -17.84
N ARG A 349 -4.97 -21.67 -17.17
CA ARG A 349 -5.22 -22.61 -16.09
C ARG A 349 -5.93 -21.94 -14.91
N PHE A 350 -5.49 -20.75 -14.53
CA PHE A 350 -6.16 -19.96 -13.50
C PHE A 350 -7.59 -19.60 -13.92
N LYS A 351 -7.77 -19.02 -15.12
CA LYS A 351 -9.09 -18.63 -15.65
C LYS A 351 -10.05 -19.80 -15.69
N ASN A 352 -9.60 -20.97 -16.14
CA ASN A 352 -10.44 -22.18 -16.18
C ASN A 352 -10.85 -22.63 -14.78
N ARG A 353 -9.96 -22.48 -13.78
CA ARG A 353 -10.24 -22.90 -12.41
C ARG A 353 -11.25 -21.99 -11.71
N VAL A 354 -11.17 -20.69 -11.93
CA VAL A 354 -12.03 -19.69 -11.29
C VAL A 354 -13.29 -19.35 -12.10
N ILE A 355 -13.61 -20.12 -13.12
CA ILE A 355 -14.74 -19.82 -14.02
C ILE A 355 -16.10 -19.70 -13.30
N ASN A 356 -16.25 -20.44 -12.20
CA ASN A 356 -17.46 -20.45 -11.37
C ASN A 356 -17.36 -19.51 -10.14
N TYR A 357 -16.29 -18.72 -10.02
CA TYR A 357 -16.17 -17.77 -8.92
C TYR A 357 -17.04 -16.53 -9.21
N GLU A 358 -17.74 -16.07 -8.20
CA GLU A 358 -18.36 -14.75 -8.29
C GLU A 358 -17.27 -13.69 -8.46
N THR A 359 -17.43 -12.82 -9.44
CA THR A 359 -16.36 -11.90 -9.83
C THR A 359 -16.80 -10.45 -9.67
N ILE A 360 -15.94 -9.65 -9.05
CA ILE A 360 -16.04 -8.19 -9.02
C ILE A 360 -14.82 -7.61 -9.71
N GLU A 361 -15.00 -6.58 -10.52
CA GLU A 361 -13.94 -5.88 -11.22
C GLU A 361 -13.79 -4.46 -10.67
N LEU A 362 -12.60 -4.16 -10.16
CA LEU A 362 -12.21 -2.83 -9.69
C LEU A 362 -11.69 -2.03 -10.88
N LYS A 363 -12.41 -0.99 -11.26
CA LYS A 363 -12.11 -0.22 -12.48
C LYS A 363 -11.32 1.05 -12.21
N ILE A 364 -11.46 1.65 -11.01
CA ILE A 364 -10.87 2.94 -10.71
C ILE A 364 -9.43 2.77 -10.20
N GLN A 365 -8.50 3.47 -10.84
CA GLN A 365 -7.10 3.49 -10.47
C GLN A 365 -6.81 4.68 -9.54
N TYR A 366 -6.39 4.40 -8.30
CA TYR A 366 -6.14 5.42 -7.26
C TYR A 366 -4.66 5.72 -7.01
N ARG A 367 -3.77 4.89 -7.54
CA ARG A 367 -2.32 5.08 -7.32
C ARG A 367 -1.83 6.31 -8.05
N ILE A 368 -2.28 6.51 -9.27
CA ILE A 368 -1.83 7.60 -10.11
C ILE A 368 -2.68 8.83 -9.80
N ILE A 369 -2.10 9.77 -9.06
CA ILE A 369 -2.76 11.03 -8.75
C ILE A 369 -2.65 11.93 -9.97
N SER A 370 -3.76 12.08 -10.64
CA SER A 370 -4.00 13.05 -11.69
C SER A 370 -5.21 13.90 -11.33
N ASN A 371 -5.51 14.92 -12.11
CA ASN A 371 -6.63 15.83 -11.83
C ASN A 371 -8.02 15.17 -11.85
N SER A 372 -8.11 13.92 -12.30
CA SER A 372 -9.35 13.11 -12.27
C SER A 372 -9.08 11.61 -12.44
N ASN A 373 -10.02 10.75 -12.02
CA ASN A 373 -9.96 9.30 -12.22
C ASN A 373 -9.88 8.89 -13.70
N ILE A 374 -10.52 9.65 -14.59
CA ILE A 374 -10.46 9.44 -16.05
C ILE A 374 -9.02 9.59 -16.57
N GLN A 375 -8.27 10.53 -16.04
CA GLN A 375 -6.88 10.71 -16.43
C GLN A 375 -5.97 9.58 -15.93
N SER A 376 -6.23 9.02 -14.74
CA SER A 376 -5.49 7.87 -14.21
C SER A 376 -5.68 6.63 -15.09
N GLU A 377 -6.89 6.38 -15.54
CA GLU A 377 -7.22 5.30 -16.49
C GLU A 377 -6.56 5.54 -17.86
N ASN A 378 -6.57 6.78 -18.34
CA ASN A 378 -5.89 7.14 -19.59
C ASN A 378 -4.39 6.87 -19.56
N TYR A 379 -3.72 7.08 -18.42
CA TYR A 379 -2.28 6.78 -18.29
C TYR A 379 -2.01 5.27 -18.42
N THR A 380 -2.75 4.44 -17.71
CA THR A 380 -2.58 2.98 -17.79
C THR A 380 -2.97 2.43 -19.16
N ASN A 381 -4.05 2.95 -19.77
CA ASN A 381 -4.44 2.62 -21.14
C ASN A 381 -3.34 3.01 -22.15
N GLY A 382 -2.78 4.21 -22.00
CA GLY A 382 -1.69 4.67 -22.81
C GLY A 382 -0.46 3.78 -22.74
N LEU A 383 -0.07 3.38 -21.53
CA LEU A 383 1.06 2.45 -21.35
C LEU A 383 0.77 1.06 -21.94
N ARG A 384 -0.45 0.52 -21.78
CA ARG A 384 -0.83 -0.77 -22.37
C ARG A 384 -0.80 -0.73 -23.90
N ASN A 385 -1.29 0.36 -24.49
CA ASN A 385 -1.21 0.55 -25.94
C ASN A 385 0.23 0.71 -26.42
N ILE A 386 1.03 1.59 -25.80
CA ILE A 386 2.42 1.85 -26.19
C ILE A 386 3.26 0.58 -26.04
N LEU A 387 3.10 -0.18 -24.97
CA LEU A 387 3.78 -1.45 -24.76
C LEU A 387 3.17 -2.60 -25.58
N GLN A 388 2.15 -2.35 -26.39
CA GLN A 388 1.47 -3.36 -27.22
C GLN A 388 0.98 -4.56 -26.38
N LEU A 389 0.52 -4.32 -25.17
CA LEU A 389 -0.14 -5.31 -24.31
C LEU A 389 -1.61 -5.44 -24.67
N GLU A 390 -2.25 -4.31 -24.99
CA GLU A 390 -3.64 -4.23 -25.42
C GLU A 390 -3.81 -3.11 -26.45
N ASN A 391 -4.70 -3.32 -27.41
CA ASN A 391 -5.08 -2.28 -28.36
C ASN A 391 -6.26 -1.47 -27.78
N VAL A 392 -5.96 -0.57 -26.86
CA VAL A 392 -6.93 0.29 -26.16
C VAL A 392 -6.68 1.75 -26.51
N GLY A 393 -7.75 2.51 -26.74
CA GLY A 393 -7.67 3.94 -27.00
C GLY A 393 -7.27 4.73 -25.75
N PHE A 394 -6.53 5.81 -25.93
CA PHE A 394 -6.16 6.74 -24.86
C PHE A 394 -5.94 8.15 -25.39
N ASP A 395 -6.08 9.15 -24.52
CA ASP A 395 -5.73 10.53 -24.81
C ASP A 395 -4.24 10.78 -24.50
N LYS A 396 -3.47 11.10 -25.55
CA LYS A 396 -2.03 11.34 -25.44
C LYS A 396 -1.66 12.52 -24.53
N SER A 397 -2.58 13.48 -24.32
CA SER A 397 -2.36 14.64 -23.46
C SER A 397 -2.01 14.26 -22.03
N ILE A 398 -2.35 13.03 -21.58
CA ILE A 398 -2.02 12.51 -20.26
C ILE A 398 -0.51 12.52 -19.99
N PHE A 399 0.32 12.27 -21.00
CA PHE A 399 1.78 12.24 -20.89
C PHE A 399 2.43 13.63 -20.87
N SER A 400 1.64 14.70 -21.12
CA SER A 400 2.15 16.08 -21.15
C SER A 400 1.51 16.99 -20.10
N THR A 401 0.26 16.76 -19.70
CA THR A 401 -0.49 17.70 -18.84
C THR A 401 -1.17 17.05 -17.64
N GLY A 402 -1.45 15.76 -17.68
CA GLY A 402 -2.26 15.09 -16.66
C GLY A 402 -1.47 14.39 -15.56
N TYR A 403 -0.34 13.79 -15.93
CA TYR A 403 0.55 13.05 -15.05
C TYR A 403 1.99 13.43 -15.35
N THR A 404 2.85 13.54 -14.33
CA THR A 404 4.27 13.89 -14.56
C THR A 404 5.00 12.70 -15.18
N PHE A 405 5.11 12.68 -16.51
CA PHE A 405 5.83 11.66 -17.26
C PHE A 405 6.98 12.29 -18.05
N ASN A 406 8.22 11.93 -17.72
CA ASN A 406 9.40 12.53 -18.30
C ASN A 406 10.28 11.48 -18.98
N ILE A 407 10.62 11.66 -20.26
CA ILE A 407 11.65 10.87 -20.92
C ILE A 407 12.95 11.67 -20.88
N VAL A 408 13.93 11.16 -20.14
CA VAL A 408 15.24 11.80 -19.96
C VAL A 408 16.26 11.29 -20.98
N ASN A 409 17.36 12.05 -21.16
CA ASN A 409 18.36 11.75 -22.19
C ASN A 409 19.55 10.93 -21.67
N SER A 410 19.80 10.95 -20.35
CA SER A 410 20.92 10.25 -19.72
C SER A 410 20.50 9.59 -18.42
N LEU A 411 21.31 8.63 -17.97
CA LEU A 411 21.13 8.02 -16.66
C LEU A 411 21.33 9.05 -15.54
N SER A 412 22.27 9.98 -15.74
CA SER A 412 22.52 11.08 -14.81
C SER A 412 21.28 11.96 -14.60
N GLU A 413 20.58 12.35 -15.68
CA GLU A 413 19.31 13.10 -15.59
C GLU A 413 18.24 12.32 -14.81
N LEU A 414 18.18 10.98 -14.96
CA LEU A 414 17.26 10.14 -14.21
C LEU A 414 17.59 10.14 -12.72
N VAL A 415 18.86 9.98 -12.37
CA VAL A 415 19.35 10.03 -10.99
C VAL A 415 19.07 11.39 -10.35
N ASP A 416 19.33 12.47 -11.06
CA ASP A 416 19.09 13.84 -10.60
C ASP A 416 17.59 14.11 -10.38
N TYR A 417 16.73 13.59 -11.27
CA TYR A 417 15.29 13.65 -11.07
C TYR A 417 14.87 13.00 -9.75
N ILE A 418 15.31 11.77 -9.49
CA ILE A 418 14.97 11.06 -8.25
C ILE A 418 15.56 11.77 -7.02
N LYS A 419 16.80 12.27 -7.12
CA LYS A 419 17.45 13.03 -6.05
C LYS A 419 16.68 14.32 -5.70
N GLN A 420 16.25 15.07 -6.72
CA GLN A 420 15.43 16.27 -6.52
C GLN A 420 14.10 15.92 -5.84
N LYS A 421 13.40 14.90 -6.32
CA LYS A 421 12.13 14.46 -5.73
C LYS A 421 12.28 14.00 -4.30
N THR A 422 13.34 13.24 -4.00
CA THR A 422 13.67 12.81 -2.63
C THR A 422 13.93 13.98 -1.68
N ASN A 423 14.64 15.00 -2.16
CA ASN A 423 15.07 16.13 -1.33
C ASN A 423 13.98 17.19 -1.14
N ALA A 424 13.15 17.45 -2.16
CA ALA A 424 12.19 18.54 -2.15
C ALA A 424 11.07 18.37 -1.12
N SER A 425 10.59 17.12 -0.89
CA SER A 425 9.37 16.88 -0.11
C SER A 425 9.44 15.62 0.76
N ASN A 426 10.63 15.08 1.00
CA ASN A 426 10.80 13.77 1.66
C ASN A 426 10.00 12.62 0.99
N ASN A 427 9.79 12.71 -0.31
CA ASN A 427 9.04 11.72 -1.07
C ASN A 427 9.76 10.37 -1.10
N ASN A 428 8.98 9.30 -1.19
CA ASN A 428 9.48 7.96 -1.47
C ASN A 428 9.74 7.81 -2.97
N ALA A 429 10.92 8.25 -3.41
CA ALA A 429 11.33 8.16 -4.81
C ALA A 429 12.41 7.09 -4.98
N ARG A 430 12.32 6.27 -6.05
CA ARG A 430 13.23 5.14 -6.28
C ARG A 430 13.56 4.97 -7.76
N LEU A 431 14.79 4.46 -7.99
CA LEU A 431 15.19 3.94 -9.30
C LEU A 431 14.75 2.48 -9.43
N LEU A 432 14.25 2.10 -10.60
CA LEU A 432 13.71 0.78 -10.91
C LEU A 432 14.21 0.27 -12.26
N SER A 433 14.37 -1.04 -12.38
CA SER A 433 14.69 -1.66 -13.68
C SER A 433 14.22 -3.12 -13.79
N GLY A 434 14.10 -3.61 -15.03
CA GLY A 434 14.03 -5.03 -15.37
C GLY A 434 15.41 -5.69 -15.34
N PHE A 435 15.48 -7.02 -15.40
CA PHE A 435 16.75 -7.77 -15.40
C PHE A 435 17.35 -7.88 -16.82
N TYR A 436 17.77 -6.75 -17.38
CA TYR A 436 18.31 -6.66 -18.72
C TYR A 436 19.85 -6.77 -18.80
N LYS A 437 20.52 -6.87 -17.65
CA LYS A 437 21.96 -7.07 -17.51
C LYS A 437 22.30 -8.00 -16.36
N GLN A 438 23.49 -8.54 -16.37
CA GLN A 438 23.98 -9.38 -15.30
C GLN A 438 24.15 -8.57 -14.01
N TRP A 439 23.78 -9.16 -12.87
CA TRP A 439 23.95 -8.55 -11.55
C TRP A 439 25.40 -8.76 -11.07
N ILE A 440 26.28 -7.80 -11.31
CA ILE A 440 27.70 -7.87 -10.96
C ILE A 440 28.01 -7.32 -9.57
N SER A 441 27.18 -6.43 -9.04
CA SER A 441 27.34 -5.86 -7.69
C SER A 441 27.00 -6.82 -6.55
N ASN A 442 26.50 -8.02 -6.85
CA ASN A 442 26.09 -9.00 -5.84
C ASN A 442 27.32 -9.56 -5.11
N GLY A 443 27.54 -9.10 -3.88
CA GLY A 443 28.68 -9.51 -3.06
C GLY A 443 30.04 -8.92 -3.48
N THR A 444 30.05 -7.92 -4.34
CA THR A 444 31.24 -7.21 -4.82
C THR A 444 31.14 -5.70 -4.59
N ASP A 445 32.26 -4.98 -4.78
CA ASP A 445 32.30 -3.52 -4.76
C ASP A 445 31.99 -2.90 -6.13
N SER A 446 31.77 -3.72 -7.17
CA SER A 446 31.44 -3.27 -8.52
C SER A 446 30.08 -2.59 -8.57
N PHE A 447 29.85 -1.77 -9.59
CA PHE A 447 28.58 -1.13 -9.87
C PHE A 447 27.92 -1.78 -11.09
N ASP A 448 26.58 -1.87 -11.09
CA ASP A 448 25.82 -2.40 -12.22
C ASP A 448 25.60 -1.34 -13.30
N TRP A 449 25.58 -0.07 -12.91
CA TRP A 449 25.53 1.08 -13.81
C TRP A 449 26.60 2.10 -13.42
N GLU A 450 27.38 2.51 -14.42
CA GLU A 450 28.40 3.54 -14.27
C GLU A 450 28.30 4.54 -15.41
N GLU A 451 28.31 5.82 -15.06
CA GLU A 451 28.43 6.92 -16.01
C GLU A 451 29.50 7.89 -15.47
N ALA A 452 30.77 7.50 -15.66
CA ALA A 452 31.92 8.11 -15.03
C ALA A 452 32.01 9.63 -15.25
N SER A 453 31.65 10.12 -16.44
CA SER A 453 31.65 11.56 -16.80
C SER A 453 30.72 12.39 -15.91
N TYR A 454 29.74 11.77 -15.28
CA TYR A 454 28.72 12.42 -14.44
C TYR A 454 28.73 11.91 -12.99
N GLY A 455 29.69 11.04 -12.63
CA GLY A 455 29.80 10.51 -11.27
C GLY A 455 28.64 9.60 -10.84
N VAL A 456 27.94 8.98 -11.79
CA VAL A 456 26.84 8.04 -11.51
C VAL A 456 27.41 6.65 -11.32
N ASN A 457 27.17 6.09 -10.12
CA ASN A 457 27.55 4.74 -9.72
C ASN A 457 26.37 4.11 -8.98
N LEU A 458 25.70 3.13 -9.59
CA LEU A 458 24.51 2.50 -9.05
C LEU A 458 24.72 1.00 -8.84
N LYS A 459 24.18 0.49 -7.75
CA LYS A 459 24.12 -0.94 -7.42
C LYS A 459 22.71 -1.47 -7.57
N TRP A 460 22.60 -2.73 -7.96
CA TRP A 460 21.32 -3.41 -8.05
C TRP A 460 20.95 -4.04 -6.71
N ASN A 461 19.72 -3.86 -6.25
CA ASN A 461 19.11 -4.57 -5.10
C ASN A 461 20.13 -4.84 -3.99
N THR A 462 20.80 -3.84 -3.47
CA THR A 462 21.81 -4.08 -2.42
C THR A 462 21.27 -5.08 -1.40
N PRO A 463 21.90 -6.24 -1.19
CA PRO A 463 21.42 -7.25 -0.27
C PRO A 463 21.27 -6.67 1.13
N ASN A 464 20.27 -7.13 1.87
CA ASN A 464 20.18 -6.83 3.30
C ASN A 464 21.50 -7.20 3.94
N ASP A 465 22.12 -6.27 4.69
CA ASP A 465 23.17 -6.67 5.59
C ASP A 465 22.60 -7.67 6.62
N LYS A 466 23.47 -8.52 7.18
CA LYS A 466 23.07 -9.53 8.18
C LYS A 466 22.37 -8.93 9.42
N LEU A 467 22.33 -7.62 9.56
CA LEU A 467 21.71 -6.87 10.63
C LEU A 467 20.34 -6.29 10.25
N GLY A 468 19.87 -6.47 9.01
CA GLY A 468 18.57 -5.97 8.53
C GLY A 468 18.47 -4.45 8.45
N LYS A 469 19.60 -3.73 8.53
CA LYS A 469 19.62 -2.26 8.61
C LYS A 469 19.57 -1.56 7.25
N LYS A 470 19.89 -2.28 6.16
CA LYS A 470 19.90 -1.74 4.80
C LYS A 470 18.93 -2.54 3.95
N ASN A 471 17.67 -2.22 4.02
CA ASN A 471 16.69 -2.80 3.13
C ASN A 471 16.18 -1.70 2.18
N TRP A 472 16.34 -1.89 0.88
CA TRP A 472 15.79 -1.00 -0.14
C TRP A 472 14.28 -0.73 0.05
N LEU A 473 13.56 -1.69 0.63
CA LEU A 473 12.13 -1.62 0.94
C LEU A 473 11.81 -0.84 2.21
N THR A 474 12.74 -0.75 3.16
CA THR A 474 12.51 -0.02 4.40
C THR A 474 12.99 1.42 4.26
N TYR A 475 12.27 2.32 4.91
CA TYR A 475 12.76 3.68 5.13
C TYR A 475 14.07 3.62 5.86
N THR A 476 15.13 3.90 5.15
CA THR A 476 16.39 4.22 5.79
C THR A 476 16.43 5.74 5.95
N THR A 477 16.93 6.18 7.08
CA THR A 477 17.37 7.57 7.30
C THR A 477 18.45 8.00 6.29
N GLU A 478 19.04 7.04 5.59
CA GLU A 478 20.05 7.25 4.54
C GLU A 478 19.34 7.58 3.21
N LYS A 479 19.01 8.85 3.02
CA LYS A 479 18.38 9.37 1.78
C LYS A 479 19.15 8.98 0.51
N GLU A 480 20.47 8.80 0.63
CA GLU A 480 21.33 8.49 -0.51
C GLU A 480 21.01 7.17 -1.19
N LEU A 481 20.52 6.16 -0.45
CA LEU A 481 20.16 4.87 -1.03
C LEU A 481 19.00 4.98 -2.03
N GLN A 482 18.16 6.00 -1.91
CA GLN A 482 17.01 6.21 -2.82
C GLN A 482 17.43 6.47 -4.27
N PHE A 483 18.63 7.03 -4.48
CA PHE A 483 19.15 7.35 -5.80
C PHE A 483 20.53 6.74 -6.10
N LYS A 484 21.06 5.86 -5.22
CA LYS A 484 22.27 5.04 -5.44
C LYS A 484 21.97 3.58 -5.69
N GLU A 485 20.73 3.15 -5.43
CA GLU A 485 20.29 1.78 -5.63
C GLU A 485 19.14 1.68 -6.62
N VAL A 486 19.19 0.66 -7.47
CA VAL A 486 18.13 0.35 -8.43
C VAL A 486 17.37 -0.89 -7.93
N GLY A 487 16.06 -0.77 -7.75
CA GLY A 487 15.20 -1.89 -7.38
C GLY A 487 14.81 -2.72 -8.60
N SER A 488 14.85 -4.06 -8.45
CA SER A 488 14.34 -4.95 -9.50
C SER A 488 12.81 -5.05 -9.47
N ILE A 489 12.25 -5.55 -10.57
CA ILE A 489 10.83 -5.84 -10.68
C ILE A 489 10.30 -6.73 -9.54
N HIS A 490 11.07 -7.74 -9.12
CA HIS A 490 10.64 -8.67 -8.06
C HIS A 490 10.55 -8.05 -6.68
N ILE A 491 11.26 -6.94 -6.46
CA ILE A 491 11.20 -6.15 -5.23
C ILE A 491 10.15 -5.05 -5.34
N ALA A 492 10.07 -4.38 -6.49
CA ALA A 492 9.17 -3.26 -6.73
C ALA A 492 7.69 -3.67 -6.84
N GLN A 493 7.41 -4.93 -7.21
CA GLN A 493 6.05 -5.44 -7.35
C GLN A 493 5.31 -5.35 -6.00
N GLY A 494 4.10 -4.81 -6.01
CA GLY A 494 3.30 -4.60 -4.79
C GLY A 494 3.66 -3.32 -4.00
N MET A 495 4.68 -2.55 -4.43
CA MET A 495 5.04 -1.30 -3.76
C MET A 495 4.46 -0.07 -4.47
N ASP A 496 4.19 0.96 -3.67
CA ASP A 496 3.81 2.28 -4.14
C ASP A 496 4.94 3.27 -3.83
N LEU A 497 5.28 4.09 -4.84
CA LEU A 497 6.30 5.12 -4.75
C LEU A 497 5.68 6.48 -5.04
N ASP A 498 6.15 7.53 -4.38
CA ASP A 498 5.72 8.89 -4.74
C ASP A 498 6.20 9.23 -6.16
N TYR A 499 7.46 8.88 -6.47
CA TYR A 499 8.03 9.03 -7.81
C TYR A 499 8.87 7.81 -8.19
N ALA A 500 8.79 7.42 -9.46
CA ALA A 500 9.58 6.32 -10.03
C ALA A 500 10.56 6.83 -11.10
N GLY A 501 11.80 6.38 -11.04
CA GLY A 501 12.78 6.53 -12.12
C GLY A 501 13.01 5.17 -12.76
N VAL A 502 12.54 4.96 -13.98
CA VAL A 502 12.56 3.64 -14.62
C VAL A 502 13.66 3.59 -15.69
N ILE A 503 14.51 2.58 -15.60
CA ILE A 503 15.49 2.25 -16.65
C ILE A 503 14.90 1.15 -17.51
N ILE A 504 14.56 1.46 -18.77
CA ILE A 504 14.17 0.47 -19.78
C ILE A 504 15.44 0.00 -20.49
N GLY A 505 15.73 -1.27 -20.36
CA GLY A 505 16.97 -1.86 -20.81
C GLY A 505 16.98 -2.28 -22.28
N LYS A 506 18.10 -2.91 -22.65
CA LYS A 506 18.30 -3.47 -24.00
C LYS A 506 17.59 -4.81 -24.23
N ASP A 507 16.93 -5.35 -23.23
CA ASP A 507 16.07 -6.54 -23.34
C ASP A 507 14.82 -6.30 -24.19
N LEU A 508 14.43 -5.04 -24.40
CA LEU A 508 13.36 -4.62 -25.30
C LEU A 508 13.94 -3.98 -26.57
N ASP A 509 13.47 -4.40 -27.72
CA ASP A 509 13.88 -3.88 -29.04
C ASP A 509 12.67 -3.67 -29.95
N ILE A 510 12.88 -3.02 -31.10
CA ILE A 510 11.87 -2.76 -32.12
C ILE A 510 12.30 -3.43 -33.43
N ILE A 511 11.37 -4.18 -34.00
CA ILE A 511 11.44 -4.62 -35.39
C ILE A 511 10.38 -3.92 -36.23
N LYS A 512 10.64 -3.74 -37.53
CA LYS A 512 9.68 -3.26 -38.50
C LYS A 512 9.35 -4.37 -39.47
N ASN A 513 8.06 -4.56 -39.76
CA ASN A 513 7.63 -5.42 -40.83
C ASN A 513 7.79 -4.72 -42.19
N ASP A 514 7.49 -5.39 -43.29
CA ASP A 514 7.59 -4.86 -44.66
C ASP A 514 6.62 -3.68 -44.91
N GLU A 515 5.56 -3.55 -44.11
CA GLU A 515 4.59 -2.45 -44.15
C GLU A 515 5.02 -1.27 -43.28
N GLY A 516 6.18 -1.36 -42.60
CA GLY A 516 6.73 -0.32 -41.73
C GLY A 516 6.10 -0.27 -40.33
N GLU A 517 5.27 -1.24 -39.95
CA GLU A 517 4.71 -1.33 -38.62
C GLU A 517 5.77 -1.74 -37.60
N GLU A 518 5.81 -1.00 -36.50
CA GLU A 518 6.78 -1.18 -35.43
C GLU A 518 6.25 -2.15 -34.36
N THR A 519 6.98 -3.24 -34.12
CA THR A 519 6.63 -4.25 -33.10
C THR A 519 7.72 -4.35 -32.05
N LEU A 520 7.31 -4.28 -30.79
CA LEU A 520 8.18 -4.53 -29.64
C LEU A 520 8.49 -6.02 -29.52
N VAL A 521 9.77 -6.34 -29.44
CA VAL A 521 10.28 -7.72 -29.33
C VAL A 521 11.33 -7.84 -28.25
N VAL A 522 11.52 -9.06 -27.75
CA VAL A 522 12.61 -9.34 -26.81
C VAL A 522 13.96 -9.39 -27.50
N ASN A 523 14.96 -8.76 -26.88
CA ASN A 523 16.37 -9.02 -27.18
C ASN A 523 16.94 -9.98 -26.14
N ARG A 524 17.00 -11.26 -26.48
CA ARG A 524 17.41 -12.34 -25.57
C ARG A 524 18.83 -12.22 -25.03
N ALA A 525 19.73 -11.63 -25.80
CA ALA A 525 21.11 -11.44 -25.37
C ALA A 525 21.21 -10.50 -24.14
N ASN A 526 20.18 -9.71 -23.92
CA ASN A 526 20.08 -8.78 -22.81
C ASN A 526 19.00 -9.17 -21.78
N TYR A 527 18.67 -10.46 -21.62
CA TYR A 527 17.74 -10.94 -20.64
C TYR A 527 18.44 -11.86 -19.63
N PHE A 528 18.43 -11.48 -18.35
CA PHE A 528 19.16 -12.15 -17.27
C PHE A 528 18.29 -12.52 -16.06
N ASP A 529 16.98 -12.46 -16.17
CA ASP A 529 16.09 -12.82 -15.07
C ASP A 529 16.02 -14.34 -14.87
N THR A 530 16.67 -14.82 -13.81
CA THR A 530 16.68 -16.26 -13.46
C THR A 530 15.36 -16.72 -12.81
N ASN A 531 14.53 -15.80 -12.34
CA ASN A 531 13.21 -16.07 -11.77
C ASN A 531 12.07 -15.84 -12.77
N GLY A 532 12.38 -15.33 -13.95
CA GLY A 532 11.44 -15.10 -15.03
C GLY A 532 11.30 -16.32 -15.94
N ILE A 533 10.89 -16.07 -17.18
CA ILE A 533 10.68 -17.11 -18.19
C ILE A 533 12.04 -17.66 -18.68
N PRO A 534 12.27 -18.97 -18.66
CA PRO A 534 13.52 -19.56 -19.17
C PRO A 534 13.74 -19.30 -20.66
N ILE A 535 14.98 -19.09 -21.06
CA ILE A 535 15.38 -18.97 -22.47
C ILE A 535 15.55 -20.37 -23.03
N ASN A 536 14.60 -20.90 -23.82
CA ASN A 536 14.67 -22.22 -24.43
C ASN A 536 14.66 -22.23 -25.97
N GLY A 537 14.75 -21.09 -26.62
CA GLY A 537 15.05 -21.00 -28.06
C GLY A 537 13.87 -21.18 -29.02
N THR A 538 12.65 -21.52 -28.56
CA THR A 538 11.49 -21.67 -29.46
C THR A 538 10.81 -20.33 -29.76
N ASP A 539 10.11 -20.23 -30.91
CA ASP A 539 9.36 -19.02 -31.28
C ASP A 539 8.22 -18.72 -30.30
N GLU A 540 7.56 -19.74 -29.80
CA GLU A 540 6.52 -19.61 -28.80
C GLU A 540 7.09 -19.03 -27.49
N ASN A 541 8.25 -19.51 -27.07
CA ASN A 541 8.92 -18.97 -25.89
C ASN A 541 9.40 -17.52 -26.09
N ASN A 542 9.75 -17.12 -27.31
CA ASN A 542 10.07 -15.74 -27.64
C ASN A 542 8.85 -14.82 -27.46
N LYS A 543 7.68 -15.25 -27.93
CA LYS A 543 6.44 -14.50 -27.77
C LYS A 543 6.09 -14.36 -26.29
N ARG A 544 6.14 -15.45 -25.53
CA ARG A 544 5.91 -15.43 -24.07
C ARG A 544 6.90 -14.50 -23.36
N LEU A 545 8.17 -14.56 -23.71
CA LEU A 545 9.22 -13.72 -23.12
C LEU A 545 9.02 -12.23 -23.48
N THR A 546 8.60 -11.93 -24.70
CA THR A 546 8.26 -10.58 -25.13
C THR A 546 7.10 -10.02 -24.29
N GLU A 547 6.02 -10.77 -24.17
CA GLU A 547 4.88 -10.36 -23.33
C GLU A 547 5.27 -10.21 -21.85
N TYR A 548 6.13 -11.07 -21.36
CA TYR A 548 6.68 -10.97 -20.01
C TYR A 548 7.44 -9.66 -19.79
N ILE A 549 8.37 -9.31 -20.69
CA ILE A 549 9.18 -8.08 -20.57
C ILE A 549 8.30 -6.83 -20.68
N LYS A 550 7.33 -6.83 -21.59
CA LYS A 550 6.34 -5.75 -21.71
C LYS A 550 5.57 -5.55 -20.38
N LYS A 551 5.12 -6.64 -19.74
CA LYS A 551 4.46 -6.59 -18.43
C LYS A 551 5.39 -6.11 -17.33
N VAL A 552 6.66 -6.52 -17.33
CA VAL A 552 7.66 -6.02 -16.38
C VAL A 552 7.74 -4.48 -16.46
N TYR A 553 7.91 -3.93 -17.66
CA TYR A 553 7.97 -2.47 -17.82
C TYR A 553 6.65 -1.77 -17.53
N TYR A 554 5.51 -2.36 -17.89
CA TYR A 554 4.20 -1.85 -17.49
C TYR A 554 4.09 -1.70 -15.95
N ILE A 555 4.47 -2.74 -15.21
CA ILE A 555 4.44 -2.71 -13.75
C ILE A 555 5.36 -1.62 -13.21
N LEU A 556 6.60 -1.50 -13.73
CA LEU A 556 7.55 -0.51 -13.25
C LEU A 556 7.08 0.91 -13.54
N LEU A 557 6.53 1.15 -14.73
CA LEU A 557 6.02 2.46 -15.15
C LEU A 557 4.77 2.91 -14.39
N THR A 558 4.05 1.97 -13.79
CA THR A 558 2.86 2.25 -12.96
C THR A 558 3.16 2.33 -11.45
N ARG A 559 4.43 2.39 -11.02
CA ARG A 559 4.78 2.47 -9.59
C ARG A 559 4.70 3.87 -9.01
N GLY A 560 4.94 4.91 -9.81
CA GLY A 560 4.91 6.30 -9.37
C GLY A 560 3.47 6.80 -9.15
N ILE A 561 3.21 7.39 -7.97
CA ILE A 561 1.92 8.00 -7.64
C ILE A 561 1.80 9.36 -8.31
N HIS A 562 2.83 10.20 -8.16
CA HIS A 562 2.84 11.58 -8.63
C HIS A 562 3.61 11.76 -9.93
N GLY A 563 4.48 10.82 -10.29
CA GLY A 563 5.23 10.93 -11.53
C GLY A 563 6.25 9.83 -11.77
N THR A 564 6.57 9.67 -13.05
CA THR A 564 7.57 8.70 -13.53
C THR A 564 8.52 9.37 -14.53
N ALA A 565 9.83 9.19 -14.31
CA ALA A 565 10.85 9.53 -15.30
C ALA A 565 11.41 8.25 -15.91
N VAL A 566 11.74 8.26 -17.20
CA VAL A 566 12.17 7.08 -17.94
C VAL A 566 13.44 7.36 -18.70
N PHE A 567 14.44 6.51 -18.49
CA PHE A 567 15.65 6.45 -19.31
C PHE A 567 15.64 5.16 -20.12
N PHE A 568 15.99 5.27 -21.39
CA PHE A 568 16.06 4.13 -22.32
C PHE A 568 17.51 3.86 -22.71
N GLU A 569 17.98 2.63 -22.49
CA GLU A 569 19.27 2.20 -23.00
C GLU A 569 19.25 1.88 -24.51
N ASN A 570 18.06 1.58 -25.07
CA ASN A 570 17.88 1.36 -26.51
C ASN A 570 17.29 2.61 -27.18
N PRO A 571 18.06 3.32 -28.04
CA PRO A 571 17.56 4.53 -28.72
C PRO A 571 16.33 4.29 -29.60
N LYS A 572 16.21 3.11 -30.23
CA LYS A 572 15.05 2.78 -31.08
C LYS A 572 13.77 2.71 -30.27
N VAL A 573 13.83 2.09 -29.09
CA VAL A 573 12.68 2.01 -28.17
C VAL A 573 12.33 3.40 -27.64
N ARG A 574 13.34 4.23 -27.35
CA ARG A 574 13.12 5.63 -26.95
C ARG A 574 12.38 6.43 -28.02
N GLU A 575 12.83 6.35 -29.26
CA GLU A 575 12.19 7.05 -30.41
C GLU A 575 10.74 6.57 -30.61
N TYR A 576 10.51 5.26 -30.51
CA TYR A 576 9.19 4.67 -30.58
C TYR A 576 8.26 5.25 -29.50
N PHE A 577 8.69 5.28 -28.24
CA PHE A 577 7.91 5.89 -27.16
C PHE A 577 7.62 7.37 -27.41
N LEU A 578 8.63 8.16 -27.79
CA LEU A 578 8.46 9.57 -28.10
C LEU A 578 7.44 9.81 -29.22
N LYS A 579 7.40 8.95 -30.24
CA LYS A 579 6.42 9.02 -31.33
C LYS A 579 5.01 8.67 -30.87
N LYS A 580 4.86 7.74 -29.91
CA LYS A 580 3.56 7.30 -29.42
C LYS A 580 2.93 8.28 -28.43
N ILE A 581 3.72 8.98 -27.62
CA ILE A 581 3.21 9.93 -26.63
C ILE A 581 2.99 11.35 -27.19
N LYS A 582 3.63 11.70 -28.31
CA LYS A 582 3.38 12.93 -29.07
C LYS A 582 2.20 12.71 -30.03
#